data_a333bb1753c1c135b55d0024378cde4b
#
_entry.id   a333bb1753c1c135b55d0024378cde4b
#
_cell.length_a   1.000
_cell.length_b   1.000
_cell.length_c   1.000
_cell.angle_alpha   90.00
_cell.angle_beta   90.00
_cell.angle_gamma   90.00
#
_symmetry.space_group_name_H-M   'P 1'
#
loop_
_entity.id
_entity.type
_entity.pdbx_description
1 polymer ?
#
loop_
_entity_poly.entity_id
_entity_poly.type
_entity_poly.pdbx_seq_one_letter_code
_entity_poly.pdbx_strand_id
1 'polypeptide(L)'
;MADNNIKKNIAKNLVRYRNTAGLTQSELAEKINYSDKSVSKWERAEGTPDIFVLYELSKIYGVRVDDFLISDEDKLPEIKNFSLIKRKRLLINLL
;
A
#
# COMPACT_ATOMS: atom_id res chain seq x y z
N MET A 1 3.80 19.66 -6.42
CA MET A 1 3.57 18.87 -7.61
C MET A 1 3.01 17.51 -7.27
N ALA A 2 2.11 17.00 -8.12
CA ALA A 2 1.43 15.74 -7.88
C ALA A 2 2.41 14.57 -7.69
N ASP A 3 3.49 14.52 -8.48
CA ASP A 3 4.47 13.44 -8.40
C ASP A 3 5.16 13.37 -7.04
N ASN A 4 5.51 14.53 -6.48
CA ASN A 4 6.16 14.57 -5.18
C ASN A 4 5.20 14.14 -4.08
N ASN A 5 3.93 14.51 -4.21
CA ASN A 5 2.92 14.09 -3.24
C ASN A 5 2.70 12.59 -3.28
N ILE A 6 2.66 12.02 -4.49
CA ILE A 6 2.49 10.58 -4.65
C ILE A 6 3.68 9.83 -4.06
N LYS A 7 4.91 10.29 -4.32
CA LYS A 7 6.10 9.67 -3.75
C LYS A 7 6.08 9.69 -2.23
N LYS A 8 5.68 10.81 -1.64
CA LYS A 8 5.57 10.93 -0.19
C LYS A 8 4.49 10.03 0.35
N ASN A 9 3.37 9.93 -0.35
CA ASN A 9 2.28 9.04 0.05
C ASN A 9 2.74 7.60 0.04
N ILE A 10 3.44 7.20 -1.01
CA ILE A 10 3.98 5.83 -1.11
C ILE A 10 4.90 5.56 0.06
N ALA A 11 5.86 6.46 0.32
CA ALA A 11 6.82 6.28 1.40
C ALA A 11 6.12 6.11 2.75
N LYS A 12 5.16 6.96 3.04
CA LYS A 12 4.42 6.93 4.29
C LYS A 12 3.63 5.64 4.45
N ASN A 13 2.96 5.23 3.39
CA ASN A 13 2.15 4.03 3.42
C ASN A 13 3.00 2.77 3.52
N LEU A 14 4.16 2.75 2.86
CA LEU A 14 5.08 1.63 2.97
C LEU A 14 5.52 1.42 4.41
N VAL A 15 5.90 2.50 5.09
CA VAL A 15 6.30 2.44 6.50
C VAL A 15 5.15 1.92 7.35
N ARG A 16 3.96 2.47 7.15
CA ARG A 16 2.80 2.12 7.96
C ARG A 16 2.42 0.65 7.82
N TYR A 17 2.33 0.18 6.59
CA TYR A 17 1.94 -1.23 6.38
C TYR A 17 3.01 -2.18 6.91
N ARG A 18 4.29 -1.84 6.71
CA ARG A 18 5.37 -2.67 7.22
C ARG A 18 5.33 -2.76 8.74
N ASN A 19 5.18 -1.61 9.40
CA ASN A 19 5.11 -1.57 10.86
C ASN A 19 3.89 -2.31 11.39
N THR A 20 2.75 -2.14 10.73
CA THR A 20 1.52 -2.83 11.14
C THR A 20 1.68 -4.34 11.01
N ALA A 21 2.41 -4.78 10.00
CA ALA A 21 2.68 -6.20 9.81
C ALA A 21 3.78 -6.74 10.73
N GLY A 22 4.44 -5.87 11.49
CA GLY A 22 5.49 -6.28 12.41
C GLY A 22 6.77 -6.70 11.74
N LEU A 23 7.04 -6.19 10.53
CA LEU A 23 8.24 -6.57 9.78
C LEU A 23 9.31 -5.48 9.87
N THR A 24 10.56 -5.92 9.94
CA THR A 24 11.69 -5.00 9.76
C THR A 24 11.89 -4.75 8.27
N GLN A 25 12.67 -3.73 7.94
CA GLN A 25 13.02 -3.46 6.54
C GLN A 25 13.73 -4.67 5.92
N SER A 26 14.62 -5.30 6.66
CA SER A 26 15.33 -6.48 6.16
C SER A 26 14.40 -7.65 5.93
N GLU A 27 13.47 -7.88 6.84
CA GLU A 27 12.51 -8.95 6.69
C GLU A 27 11.61 -8.75 5.48
N LEU A 28 11.16 -7.53 5.27
CA LEU A 28 10.36 -7.22 4.09
C LEU A 28 11.18 -7.41 2.81
N ALA A 29 12.41 -6.87 2.81
CA ALA A 29 13.28 -6.97 1.64
C ALA A 29 13.50 -8.43 1.24
N GLU A 30 13.68 -9.31 2.21
CA GLU A 30 13.85 -10.73 1.95
C GLU A 30 12.61 -11.32 1.29
N LYS A 31 11.44 -10.94 1.76
CA LYS A 31 10.18 -11.45 1.19
C LYS A 31 9.97 -11.07 -0.27
N ILE A 32 10.45 -9.91 -0.66
CA ILE A 32 10.24 -9.42 -2.03
C ILE A 32 11.49 -9.50 -2.89
N ASN A 33 12.54 -10.12 -2.36
CA ASN A 33 13.79 -10.34 -3.11
C ASN A 33 14.51 -9.04 -3.47
N TYR A 34 14.54 -8.11 -2.52
CA TYR A 34 15.24 -6.83 -2.65
C TYR A 34 16.19 -6.67 -1.48
N SER A 35 16.95 -5.59 -1.48
CA SER A 35 17.85 -5.29 -0.37
C SER A 35 17.13 -4.37 0.63
N ASP A 36 17.60 -4.40 1.88
CA ASP A 36 17.08 -3.49 2.89
C ASP A 36 17.36 -2.04 2.53
N LYS A 37 18.45 -1.78 1.78
CA LYS A 37 18.76 -0.45 1.28
C LYS A 37 17.68 0.06 0.33
N SER A 38 17.18 -0.81 -0.52
CA SER A 38 16.09 -0.43 -1.44
C SER A 38 14.84 -0.06 -0.66
N VAL A 39 14.45 -0.90 0.29
CA VAL A 39 13.28 -0.62 1.13
C VAL A 39 13.46 0.70 1.87
N SER A 40 14.65 0.91 2.45
CA SER A 40 14.95 2.14 3.17
C SER A 40 14.82 3.37 2.27
N LYS A 41 15.32 3.30 1.04
CA LYS A 41 15.21 4.41 0.08
C LYS A 41 13.75 4.73 -0.23
N TRP A 42 12.95 3.69 -0.48
CA TRP A 42 11.53 3.89 -0.77
C TRP A 42 10.81 4.55 0.41
N GLU A 43 11.16 4.15 1.62
CA GLU A 43 10.53 4.69 2.83
C GLU A 43 10.96 6.12 3.13
N ARG A 44 12.09 6.56 2.55
CA ARG A 44 12.53 7.95 2.65
C ARG A 44 12.12 8.79 1.45
N ALA A 45 11.32 8.24 0.56
CA ALA A 45 10.89 8.90 -0.68
C ALA A 45 12.07 9.25 -1.60
N GLU A 46 13.16 8.49 -1.51
CA GLU A 46 14.33 8.67 -2.37
C GLU A 46 14.27 7.79 -3.62
N GLY A 47 13.17 7.12 -3.80
CA GLY A 47 12.87 6.27 -4.92
C GLY A 47 11.53 5.64 -4.65
N THR A 48 11.00 4.93 -5.62
CA THR A 48 9.72 4.23 -5.46
C THR A 48 9.84 2.79 -5.94
N PRO A 49 9.09 1.87 -5.33
CA PRO A 49 9.02 0.52 -5.88
C PRO A 49 8.35 0.57 -7.24
N ASP A 50 8.74 -0.33 -8.14
CA ASP A 50 8.04 -0.42 -9.42
C ASP A 50 6.68 -1.09 -9.22
N ILE A 51 5.88 -1.10 -10.27
CA ILE A 51 4.50 -1.58 -10.19
C ILE A 51 4.44 -3.06 -9.79
N PHE A 52 5.42 -3.85 -10.21
CA PHE A 52 5.43 -5.28 -9.88
C PHE A 52 5.66 -5.48 -8.39
N VAL A 53 6.55 -4.69 -7.81
CA VAL A 53 6.79 -4.74 -6.36
C VAL A 53 5.57 -4.24 -5.60
N LEU A 54 4.96 -3.16 -6.05
CA LEU A 54 3.75 -2.65 -5.41
C LEU A 54 2.63 -3.69 -5.41
N TYR A 55 2.49 -4.41 -6.51
CA TYR A 55 1.51 -5.47 -6.61
C TYR A 55 1.80 -6.59 -5.61
N GLU A 56 3.08 -6.98 -5.52
CA GLU A 56 3.50 -8.01 -4.57
C GLU A 56 3.24 -7.57 -3.12
N LEU A 57 3.58 -6.31 -2.81
CA LEU A 57 3.32 -5.74 -1.49
C LEU A 57 1.82 -5.69 -1.19
N SER A 58 1.02 -5.39 -2.19
CA SER A 58 -0.43 -5.36 -2.00
C SER A 58 -0.95 -6.73 -1.57
N LYS A 59 -0.39 -7.79 -2.10
CA LYS A 59 -0.76 -9.15 -1.70
C LYS A 59 -0.27 -9.48 -0.30
N ILE A 60 0.96 -9.08 0.03
CA ILE A 60 1.53 -9.34 1.35
C ILE A 60 0.69 -8.68 2.43
N TYR A 61 0.26 -7.45 2.20
CA TYR A 61 -0.47 -6.67 3.20
C TYR A 61 -1.98 -6.79 3.09
N GLY A 62 -2.47 -7.42 2.03
CA GLY A 62 -3.91 -7.53 1.83
C GLY A 62 -4.58 -6.20 1.53
N VAL A 63 -3.86 -5.33 0.82
CA VAL A 63 -4.37 -4.02 0.41
C VAL A 63 -4.32 -3.90 -1.11
N ARG A 64 -4.85 -2.82 -1.63
CA ARG A 64 -4.83 -2.56 -3.06
C ARG A 64 -3.62 -1.71 -3.40
N VAL A 65 -3.16 -1.79 -4.65
CA VAL A 65 -2.05 -0.94 -5.10
C VAL A 65 -2.41 0.54 -4.89
N ASP A 66 -3.66 0.91 -5.16
CA ASP A 66 -4.13 2.28 -4.97
C ASP A 66 -3.91 2.76 -3.55
N ASP A 67 -4.01 1.87 -2.57
CA ASP A 67 -3.86 2.23 -1.16
C ASP A 67 -2.47 2.76 -0.82
N PHE A 68 -1.47 2.44 -1.64
CA PHE A 68 -0.14 2.99 -1.45
C PHE A 68 -0.03 4.42 -1.94
N LEU A 69 -0.89 4.83 -2.87
CA LEU A 69 -0.74 6.08 -3.59
C LEU A 69 -1.45 7.25 -2.94
N ILE A 70 -2.42 6.97 -2.10
CA ILE A 70 -3.29 7.99 -1.52
C ILE A 70 -2.86 8.35 -0.10
N SER A 71 -3.11 9.60 0.27
CA SER A 71 -2.88 10.05 1.64
C SER A 71 -4.06 9.62 2.51
N ASP A 72 -3.88 9.69 3.83
CA ASP A 72 -4.97 9.40 4.75
C ASP A 72 -6.14 10.35 4.54
N GLU A 73 -5.84 11.58 4.15
CA GLU A 73 -6.87 12.59 3.91
C GLU A 73 -7.69 12.29 2.66
N ASP A 74 -7.05 11.66 1.69
CA ASP A 74 -7.69 11.33 0.42
C ASP A 74 -8.36 9.97 0.42
N LYS A 75 -8.22 9.23 1.50
CA LYS A 75 -8.90 7.96 1.60
C LYS A 75 -10.39 8.20 1.59
N LEU A 76 -11.05 7.49 0.70
CA LEU A 76 -12.49 7.53 0.65
C LEU A 76 -13.04 7.12 2.02
N PRO A 77 -14.15 7.70 2.46
CA PRO A 77 -14.76 7.31 3.75
C PRO A 77 -15.35 5.91 3.64
N GLU A 78 -14.53 4.99 3.19
CA GLU A 78 -15.00 3.70 2.76
C GLU A 78 -15.32 2.75 3.89
N ILE A 79 -14.84 3.03 5.09
CA ILE A 79 -15.12 2.11 6.18
C ILE A 79 -16.62 2.02 6.41
N LYS A 80 -17.32 3.16 6.32
CA LYS A 80 -18.77 3.17 6.44
C LYS A 80 -19.47 2.73 5.17
N ASN A 81 -18.89 3.10 4.02
CA ASN A 81 -19.50 2.82 2.72
C ASN A 81 -19.06 1.48 2.17
N PHE A 82 -17.91 1.00 2.60
CA PHE A 82 -17.36 -0.25 2.12
C PHE A 82 -18.29 -1.43 2.41
N SER A 83 -18.86 -1.47 3.60
CA SER A 83 -19.80 -2.53 3.95
C SER A 83 -21.01 -2.54 3.04
N LEU A 84 -21.53 -1.35 2.72
CA LEU A 84 -22.65 -1.23 1.81
C LEU A 84 -22.31 -1.65 0.40
N ILE A 85 -21.16 -1.22 -0.08
CA ILE A 85 -20.68 -1.58 -1.42
C ILE A 85 -20.48 -3.09 -1.50
N LYS A 86 -19.88 -3.67 -0.48
CA LYS A 86 -19.66 -5.10 -0.43
C LYS A 86 -20.98 -5.86 -0.40
N ARG A 87 -21.95 -5.37 0.35
CA ARG A 87 -23.27 -5.99 0.38
C ARG A 87 -23.95 -5.93 -0.97
N LYS A 88 -23.88 -4.78 -1.64
CA LYS A 88 -24.48 -4.63 -2.95
C LYS A 88 -23.85 -5.56 -3.96
N ARG A 89 -22.51 -5.73 -3.89
CA ARG A 89 -21.82 -6.66 -4.77
C ARG A 89 -22.26 -8.08 -4.52
N LEU A 90 -22.38 -8.48 -3.27
CA LEU A 90 -22.82 -9.81 -2.93
C LEU A 90 -24.25 -10.06 -3.43
N LEU A 91 -25.13 -9.09 -3.26
CA LEU A 91 -26.50 -9.20 -3.74
C LEU A 91 -26.55 -9.30 -5.25
N ILE A 92 -25.75 -8.51 -5.94
CA ILE A 92 -25.68 -8.54 -7.40
C ILE A 92 -25.14 -9.89 -7.87
N ASN A 93 -24.14 -10.41 -7.20
CA ASN A 93 -23.55 -11.70 -7.58
C ASN A 93 -24.49 -12.86 -7.31
N LEU A 94 -25.39 -12.71 -6.37
CA LEU A 94 -26.37 -13.75 -6.06
C LEU A 94 -27.55 -13.73 -7.02
N LEU A 95 -27.75 -12.61 -7.69
CA LEU A 95 -28.81 -12.48 -8.67
C LEU A 95 -28.37 -12.99 -10.02
#